data_589bf8cc584583e53293e9fa066584da
#
_entry.id   589bf8cc584583e53293e9fa066584da
#
_cell.length_a   1.000
_cell.length_b   1.000
_cell.length_c   1.000
_cell.angle_alpha   90.00
_cell.angle_beta   90.00
_cell.angle_gamma   90.00
#
_symmetry.space_group_name_H-M   'P 1'
#
loop_
_entity.id
_entity.type
_entity.pdbx_description
1 polymer ?
#
loop_
_entity_poly.entity_id
_entity_poly.type
_entity_poly.pdbx_seq_one_letter_code
_entity_poly.pdbx_strand_id
1 'polypeptide(L)'
;LKDLRHPTIGNWQSAIGNEDTEKIVGQKVHPYGFRLGYNKDWHSHWFAKKQFGEFLLEDLKLKRDLKQRFAGAGVSHVDIERAANRLKIIIYTSRPGIIIGRKGAEIDKLKSDLSSKTGREVLVSIQEIHKPELNAQLQAEKIAAQLEKRIAFRRAMRKAVEESLRFGAQGIKVKVSGRLNGAEIARSEWHLQGQLPLHTLRADIDYGLAEAQTTFGQIGVKVWIYRGEILDPKAAMARGTGSDPINETRVGERERRPRTRREREGGSDGRRPRGENQ
;
A
#
# COMPACT_ATOMS: atom_id res chain seq x y z
N LEU A 1 -60.35 -0.73 -33.73
CA LEU A 1 -58.96 -1.18 -33.90
C LEU A 1 -58.14 0.03 -34.25
N LYS A 2 -57.59 0.70 -33.24
CA LYS A 2 -56.79 1.93 -33.40
C LYS A 2 -55.32 1.58 -33.42
N ASP A 3 -54.64 2.09 -34.44
CA ASP A 3 -53.21 1.99 -34.68
C ASP A 3 -52.36 2.42 -33.50
N LEU A 4 -51.65 1.47 -32.88
CA LEU A 4 -50.51 1.73 -32.01
C LEU A 4 -49.27 1.92 -32.86
N ARG A 5 -49.03 3.15 -33.31
CA ARG A 5 -47.73 3.53 -33.89
C ARG A 5 -46.69 3.63 -32.80
N HIS A 6 -45.72 2.77 -32.88
CA HIS A 6 -44.50 2.86 -32.05
C HIS A 6 -43.80 4.20 -32.32
N PRO A 7 -43.37 4.93 -31.29
CA PRO A 7 -42.57 6.13 -31.54
C PRO A 7 -41.23 5.71 -32.14
N THR A 8 -40.96 6.22 -33.34
CA THR A 8 -39.67 6.17 -34.01
C THR A 8 -38.61 6.71 -33.06
N ILE A 9 -37.56 5.89 -32.80
CA ILE A 9 -36.36 6.29 -32.04
C ILE A 9 -35.73 7.44 -32.84
N GLY A 10 -36.10 8.66 -32.47
CA GLY A 10 -35.49 9.88 -32.97
C GLY A 10 -34.00 9.92 -32.69
N ASN A 11 -33.28 10.30 -33.69
CA ASN A 11 -31.84 10.45 -33.75
C ASN A 11 -31.31 11.33 -32.61
N TRP A 12 -30.85 10.73 -31.49
CA TRP A 12 -30.23 11.40 -30.33
C TRP A 12 -28.78 11.84 -30.61
N GLN A 13 -28.30 11.67 -31.84
CA GLN A 13 -26.92 11.99 -32.22
C GLN A 13 -26.64 13.45 -32.56
N SER A 14 -27.66 14.30 -32.69
CA SER A 14 -27.49 15.69 -33.14
C SER A 14 -27.54 16.76 -32.05
N ALA A 15 -27.67 16.39 -30.80
CA ALA A 15 -27.76 17.36 -29.67
C ALA A 15 -26.50 17.45 -28.78
N ILE A 16 -25.43 16.71 -29.12
CA ILE A 16 -24.16 16.84 -28.40
C ILE A 16 -23.22 17.60 -29.32
N GLY A 17 -23.06 18.90 -29.02
CA GLY A 17 -22.07 19.74 -29.68
C GLY A 17 -20.69 19.11 -29.62
N ASN A 18 -20.00 19.12 -30.75
CA ASN A 18 -18.61 18.67 -30.89
C ASN A 18 -17.66 19.62 -30.17
N GLU A 19 -17.60 19.55 -28.84
CA GLU A 19 -16.46 20.07 -28.11
C GLU A 19 -16.23 19.14 -26.91
N ASP A 20 -15.06 18.48 -26.92
CA ASP A 20 -14.58 17.59 -25.83
C ASP A 20 -15.39 16.30 -25.62
N THR A 21 -15.58 15.51 -26.65
CA THR A 21 -15.74 14.07 -26.45
C THR A 21 -14.45 13.52 -25.89
N GLU A 22 -14.20 13.71 -24.57
CA GLU A 22 -13.42 12.75 -23.84
C GLU A 22 -13.96 11.39 -24.26
N LYS A 23 -13.19 10.66 -25.06
CA LYS A 23 -13.54 9.29 -25.45
C LYS A 23 -13.95 8.59 -24.17
N ILE A 24 -15.24 8.28 -24.04
CA ILE A 24 -15.77 7.48 -22.95
C ILE A 24 -15.11 6.13 -23.12
N VAL A 25 -13.90 6.03 -22.63
CA VAL A 25 -13.14 4.78 -22.56
C VAL A 25 -13.89 3.94 -21.55
N GLY A 26 -14.36 2.77 -21.97
CA GLY A 26 -15.16 1.87 -21.15
C GLY A 26 -14.60 1.65 -19.74
N GLN A 27 -15.42 1.15 -18.85
CA GLN A 27 -15.06 0.93 -17.44
C GLN A 27 -13.72 0.19 -17.31
N LYS A 28 -12.86 0.68 -16.43
CA LYS A 28 -11.57 0.04 -16.12
C LYS A 28 -11.71 -0.91 -14.95
N VAL A 29 -11.17 -2.11 -15.09
CA VAL A 29 -11.09 -3.07 -13.99
C VAL A 29 -10.14 -2.54 -12.91
N HIS A 30 -10.46 -2.81 -11.64
CA HIS A 30 -9.59 -2.44 -10.53
C HIS A 30 -8.24 -3.18 -10.65
N PRO A 31 -7.08 -2.49 -10.61
CA PRO A 31 -5.78 -3.12 -10.90
C PRO A 31 -5.44 -4.26 -9.95
N TYR A 32 -5.78 -4.12 -8.68
CA TYR A 32 -5.60 -5.15 -7.67
C TYR A 32 -6.52 -6.36 -7.93
N GLY A 33 -7.82 -6.10 -8.18
CA GLY A 33 -8.80 -7.15 -8.48
C GLY A 33 -8.49 -7.95 -9.74
N PHE A 34 -7.93 -7.29 -10.78
CA PHE A 34 -7.50 -7.96 -12.01
C PHE A 34 -6.38 -8.99 -11.76
N ARG A 35 -5.54 -8.76 -10.74
CA ARG A 35 -4.36 -9.59 -10.39
C ARG A 35 -4.60 -10.52 -9.22
N LEU A 36 -5.78 -10.48 -8.63
CA LEU A 36 -6.15 -11.31 -7.50
C LEU A 36 -6.10 -12.80 -7.89
N GLY A 37 -5.46 -13.61 -7.06
CA GLY A 37 -5.26 -15.02 -7.35
C GLY A 37 -4.12 -15.33 -8.33
N TYR A 38 -3.47 -14.32 -8.92
CA TYR A 38 -2.29 -14.49 -9.78
C TYR A 38 -1.00 -14.03 -9.08
N ASN A 39 -0.88 -12.73 -8.78
CA ASN A 39 0.28 -12.15 -8.08
C ASN A 39 -0.12 -11.29 -6.87
N LYS A 40 -1.39 -11.17 -6.60
CA LYS A 40 -1.96 -10.51 -5.41
C LYS A 40 -2.89 -11.48 -4.70
N ASP A 41 -2.87 -11.41 -3.37
CA ASP A 41 -3.75 -12.16 -2.50
C ASP A 41 -4.78 -11.23 -1.84
N TRP A 42 -5.82 -11.78 -1.24
CA TRP A 42 -6.85 -10.99 -0.56
C TRP A 42 -6.43 -10.62 0.87
N HIS A 43 -7.01 -9.52 1.35
CA HIS A 43 -6.70 -8.95 2.67
C HIS A 43 -7.48 -9.56 3.83
N SER A 44 -8.30 -10.59 3.60
CA SER A 44 -9.02 -11.31 4.64
C SER A 44 -8.99 -12.78 4.31
N HIS A 45 -8.37 -13.58 5.17
CA HIS A 45 -8.17 -15.02 4.99
C HIS A 45 -9.06 -15.79 5.97
N TRP A 46 -10.29 -16.07 5.55
CA TRP A 46 -11.22 -16.90 6.30
C TRP A 46 -12.37 -17.38 5.43
N PHE A 47 -13.03 -18.41 5.88
CA PHE A 47 -14.20 -18.98 5.23
C PHE A 47 -15.33 -19.19 6.23
N ALA A 48 -16.56 -18.80 5.88
CA ALA A 48 -17.77 -19.04 6.69
C ALA A 48 -18.96 -19.34 5.77
N LYS A 49 -19.74 -20.38 6.10
CA LYS A 49 -20.94 -20.76 5.34
C LYS A 49 -22.16 -19.93 5.74
N LYS A 50 -22.47 -19.84 7.05
CA LYS A 50 -23.71 -19.22 7.56
C LYS A 50 -23.50 -17.80 8.08
N GLN A 51 -22.37 -17.49 8.72
CA GLN A 51 -22.08 -16.21 9.39
C GLN A 51 -21.21 -15.27 8.54
N PHE A 52 -21.20 -15.45 7.21
CA PHE A 52 -20.37 -14.66 6.31
C PHE A 52 -20.64 -13.15 6.43
N GLY A 53 -21.93 -12.74 6.43
CA GLY A 53 -22.31 -11.34 6.51
C GLY A 53 -21.89 -10.67 7.82
N GLU A 54 -22.05 -11.37 8.95
CA GLU A 54 -21.67 -10.88 10.28
C GLU A 54 -20.15 -10.67 10.36
N PHE A 55 -19.36 -11.64 9.94
CA PHE A 55 -17.90 -11.56 9.95
C PHE A 55 -17.39 -10.48 8.99
N LEU A 56 -18.00 -10.33 7.82
CA LEU A 56 -17.64 -9.28 6.88
C LEU A 56 -17.87 -7.88 7.46
N LEU A 57 -19.04 -7.67 8.08
CA LEU A 57 -19.36 -6.38 8.72
C LEU A 57 -18.42 -6.08 9.90
N GLU A 58 -18.10 -7.11 10.70
CA GLU A 58 -17.13 -7.00 11.79
C GLU A 58 -15.75 -6.60 11.27
N ASP A 59 -15.24 -7.29 10.21
CA ASP A 59 -13.96 -6.98 9.59
C ASP A 59 -13.90 -5.56 9.04
N LEU A 60 -14.96 -5.12 8.36
CA LEU A 60 -15.03 -3.75 7.82
C LEU A 60 -15.00 -2.69 8.92
N LYS A 61 -15.71 -2.93 10.04
CA LYS A 61 -15.67 -2.04 11.20
C LYS A 61 -14.29 -2.01 11.82
N LEU A 62 -13.67 -3.17 12.05
CA LEU A 62 -12.33 -3.29 12.62
C LEU A 62 -11.27 -2.58 11.74
N LYS A 63 -11.29 -2.81 10.44
CA LYS A 63 -10.36 -2.16 9.49
C LYS A 63 -10.51 -0.65 9.51
N ARG A 64 -11.74 -0.14 9.57
CA ARG A 64 -12.03 1.31 9.63
C ARG A 64 -11.55 1.91 10.96
N ASP A 65 -11.90 1.29 12.08
CA ASP A 65 -11.51 1.75 13.43
C ASP A 65 -9.99 1.80 13.57
N LEU A 66 -9.28 0.75 13.13
CA LEU A 66 -7.82 0.70 13.18
C LEU A 66 -7.18 1.77 12.30
N LYS A 67 -7.70 1.98 11.10
CA LYS A 67 -7.18 3.01 10.19
C LYS A 67 -7.39 4.43 10.75
N GLN A 68 -8.54 4.69 11.36
CA GLN A 68 -8.82 5.97 12.01
C GLN A 68 -7.96 6.19 13.26
N ARG A 69 -7.86 5.19 14.13
CA ARG A 69 -7.05 5.27 15.36
C ARG A 69 -5.58 5.53 15.09
N PHE A 70 -5.03 4.92 14.04
CA PHE A 70 -3.63 5.00 13.68
C PHE A 70 -3.35 5.83 12.42
N ALA A 71 -4.16 6.84 12.13
CA ALA A 71 -3.97 7.70 10.96
C ALA A 71 -2.57 8.34 10.92
N GLY A 72 -1.99 8.70 12.08
CA GLY A 72 -0.64 9.26 12.18
C GLY A 72 0.51 8.25 11.95
N ALA A 73 0.23 6.95 12.08
CA ALA A 73 1.23 5.90 11.89
C ALA A 73 1.46 5.53 10.41
N GLY A 74 0.60 5.98 9.50
CA GLY A 74 0.67 5.64 8.08
C GLY A 74 0.37 4.16 7.84
N VAL A 75 -0.84 3.74 8.18
CA VAL A 75 -1.33 2.38 7.94
C VAL A 75 -1.74 2.24 6.49
N SER A 76 -1.09 1.34 5.76
CA SER A 76 -1.43 1.03 4.37
C SER A 76 -2.69 0.17 4.27
N HIS A 77 -2.63 -1.02 4.83
CA HIS A 77 -3.73 -1.98 4.86
C HIS A 77 -3.68 -2.82 6.13
N VAL A 78 -4.77 -3.51 6.38
CA VAL A 78 -4.93 -4.41 7.54
C VAL A 78 -5.45 -5.73 7.01
N ASP A 79 -4.72 -6.80 7.29
CA ASP A 79 -5.11 -8.16 6.95
C ASP A 79 -5.71 -8.85 8.17
N ILE A 80 -6.74 -9.64 7.93
CA ILE A 80 -7.47 -10.35 8.98
C ILE A 80 -7.52 -11.84 8.65
N GLU A 81 -7.01 -12.65 9.55
CA GLU A 81 -7.07 -14.10 9.48
C GLU A 81 -7.98 -14.60 10.61
N ARG A 82 -8.95 -15.45 10.28
CA ARG A 82 -9.85 -16.07 11.26
C ARG A 82 -9.64 -17.58 11.26
N ALA A 83 -9.29 -18.13 12.42
CA ALA A 83 -9.15 -19.56 12.64
C ALA A 83 -9.95 -19.95 13.88
N ALA A 84 -11.10 -20.59 13.66
CA ALA A 84 -12.03 -20.97 14.74
C ALA A 84 -12.34 -19.79 15.69
N ASN A 85 -11.87 -19.82 16.94
CA ASN A 85 -12.10 -18.77 17.93
C ASN A 85 -10.97 -17.74 18.05
N ARG A 86 -9.96 -17.82 17.17
CA ARG A 86 -8.82 -16.90 17.14
C ARG A 86 -8.93 -15.92 15.98
N LEU A 87 -8.65 -14.66 16.27
CA LEU A 87 -8.60 -13.57 15.32
C LEU A 87 -7.17 -13.03 15.24
N LYS A 88 -6.49 -13.20 14.10
CA LYS A 88 -5.17 -12.61 13.88
C LYS A 88 -5.32 -11.40 12.98
N ILE A 89 -4.81 -10.26 13.44
CA ILE A 89 -4.84 -8.99 12.73
C ILE A 89 -3.40 -8.59 12.42
N ILE A 90 -3.09 -8.42 11.14
CA ILE A 90 -1.78 -7.98 10.68
C ILE A 90 -1.92 -6.54 10.18
N ILE A 91 -1.19 -5.61 10.80
CA ILE A 91 -1.23 -4.19 10.47
C ILE A 91 0.05 -3.82 9.73
N TYR A 92 -0.09 -3.40 8.46
CA TYR A 92 1.03 -2.92 7.65
C TYR A 92 1.16 -1.41 7.80
N THR A 93 2.29 -0.96 8.35
CA THR A 93 2.51 0.44 8.68
C THR A 93 3.91 0.92 8.29
N SER A 94 4.04 2.20 7.99
CA SER A 94 5.35 2.84 7.77
C SER A 94 6.05 3.25 9.07
N ARG A 95 5.31 3.36 10.19
CA ARG A 95 5.83 3.82 11.47
C ARG A 95 5.36 2.90 12.61
N PRO A 96 5.94 1.70 12.75
CA PRO A 96 5.50 0.72 13.74
C PRO A 96 5.62 1.22 15.18
N GLY A 97 6.59 2.08 15.49
CA GLY A 97 6.80 2.61 16.84
C GLY A 97 5.60 3.37 17.42
N ILE A 98 4.77 4.00 16.59
CA ILE A 98 3.56 4.71 17.03
C ILE A 98 2.49 3.72 17.51
N ILE A 99 2.37 2.57 16.84
CA ILE A 99 1.38 1.53 17.18
C ILE A 99 1.85 0.71 18.37
N ILE A 100 3.16 0.42 18.46
CA ILE A 100 3.75 -0.34 19.55
C ILE A 100 3.69 0.47 20.86
N GLY A 101 3.98 1.77 20.79
CA GLY A 101 4.03 2.65 21.94
C GLY A 101 5.21 2.37 22.87
N ARG A 102 5.24 3.08 23.98
CA ARG A 102 6.31 2.89 24.99
C ARG A 102 6.16 1.52 25.67
N LYS A 103 7.19 0.69 25.58
CA LYS A 103 7.24 -0.65 26.19
C LYS A 103 6.08 -1.59 25.79
N GLY A 104 5.44 -1.35 24.64
CA GLY A 104 4.34 -2.18 24.18
C GLY A 104 2.96 -1.86 24.79
N ALA A 105 2.82 -0.82 25.59
CA ALA A 105 1.58 -0.51 26.29
C ALA A 105 0.38 -0.23 25.35
N GLU A 106 0.63 0.39 24.19
CA GLU A 106 -0.44 0.67 23.22
C GLU A 106 -0.93 -0.59 22.50
N ILE A 107 -0.04 -1.54 22.21
CA ILE A 107 -0.41 -2.84 21.64
C ILE A 107 -1.25 -3.65 22.64
N ASP A 108 -0.88 -3.66 23.93
CA ASP A 108 -1.60 -4.44 24.93
C ASP A 108 -3.00 -3.85 25.18
N LYS A 109 -3.12 -2.53 25.21
CA LYS A 109 -4.44 -1.86 25.23
C LYS A 109 -5.26 -2.21 24.00
N LEU A 110 -4.62 -2.18 22.81
CA LEU A 110 -5.30 -2.52 21.55
C LEU A 110 -5.83 -3.96 21.57
N LYS A 111 -5.02 -4.92 22.04
CA LYS A 111 -5.45 -6.33 22.17
C LYS A 111 -6.65 -6.47 23.12
N SER A 112 -6.61 -5.79 24.27
CA SER A 112 -7.70 -5.79 25.25
C SER A 112 -8.97 -5.19 24.67
N ASP A 113 -8.88 -4.01 24.00
CA ASP A 113 -10.01 -3.34 23.37
C ASP A 113 -10.64 -4.21 22.26
N LEU A 114 -9.81 -4.85 21.43
CA LEU A 114 -10.27 -5.70 20.35
C LEU A 114 -10.89 -7.00 20.88
N SER A 115 -10.29 -7.61 21.90
CA SER A 115 -10.85 -8.80 22.55
C SER A 115 -12.21 -8.51 23.19
N SER A 116 -12.37 -7.34 23.81
CA SER A 116 -13.66 -6.90 24.38
C SER A 116 -14.73 -6.70 23.32
N LYS A 117 -14.35 -6.12 22.15
CA LYS A 117 -15.30 -5.87 21.04
C LYS A 117 -15.71 -7.13 20.30
N THR A 118 -14.81 -8.10 20.15
CA THR A 118 -15.04 -9.29 19.32
C THR A 118 -15.44 -10.53 20.14
N GLY A 119 -15.21 -10.51 21.44
CA GLY A 119 -15.43 -11.67 22.32
C GLY A 119 -14.56 -12.88 22.00
N ARG A 120 -13.42 -12.67 21.30
CA ARG A 120 -12.49 -13.71 20.84
C ARG A 120 -11.08 -13.42 21.28
N GLU A 121 -10.23 -14.46 21.22
CA GLU A 121 -8.79 -14.30 21.41
C GLU A 121 -8.21 -13.53 20.20
N VAL A 122 -7.62 -12.35 20.44
CA VAL A 122 -7.06 -11.50 19.39
C VAL A 122 -5.53 -11.50 19.44
N LEU A 123 -4.92 -11.86 18.32
CA LEU A 123 -3.48 -11.74 18.11
C LEU A 123 -3.22 -10.56 17.16
N VAL A 124 -2.45 -9.58 17.60
CA VAL A 124 -2.05 -8.44 16.75
C VAL A 124 -0.58 -8.60 16.37
N SER A 125 -0.32 -8.56 15.07
CA SER A 125 1.02 -8.53 14.49
C SER A 125 1.21 -7.21 13.72
N ILE A 126 2.38 -6.60 13.84
CA ILE A 126 2.70 -5.36 13.14
C ILE A 126 3.82 -5.67 12.15
N GLN A 127 3.60 -5.26 10.90
CA GLN A 127 4.57 -5.42 9.83
C GLN A 127 5.01 -4.06 9.31
N GLU A 128 6.32 -3.83 9.27
CA GLU A 128 6.88 -2.58 8.80
C GLU A 128 6.95 -2.55 7.27
N ILE A 129 6.60 -1.41 6.69
CA ILE A 129 6.79 -1.11 5.27
C ILE A 129 8.07 -0.29 5.13
N HIS A 130 9.15 -0.92 4.67
CA HIS A 130 10.47 -0.27 4.56
C HIS A 130 10.50 0.87 3.54
N LYS A 131 9.69 0.80 2.46
CA LYS A 131 9.64 1.82 1.41
C LYS A 131 8.22 2.34 1.24
N PRO A 132 7.77 3.26 2.11
CA PRO A 132 6.42 3.82 2.04
C PRO A 132 6.15 4.61 0.74
N GLU A 133 7.22 5.08 0.06
CA GLU A 133 7.13 5.80 -1.20
C GLU A 133 6.71 4.90 -2.38
N LEU A 134 6.92 3.58 -2.26
CA LEU A 134 6.47 2.59 -3.25
C LEU A 134 5.09 2.01 -2.92
N ASN A 135 4.46 2.45 -1.85
CA ASN A 135 3.11 2.04 -1.49
C ASN A 135 2.10 3.06 -1.99
N ALA A 136 1.20 2.63 -2.89
CA ALA A 136 0.26 3.53 -3.55
C ALA A 136 -0.76 4.14 -2.59
N GLN A 137 -1.20 3.39 -1.56
CA GLN A 137 -2.16 3.87 -0.56
C GLN A 137 -1.55 4.99 0.30
N LEU A 138 -0.32 4.79 0.78
CA LEU A 138 0.38 5.79 1.59
C LEU A 138 0.68 7.06 0.79
N GLN A 139 1.04 6.93 -0.49
CA GLN A 139 1.22 8.08 -1.37
C GLN A 139 -0.09 8.82 -1.64
N ALA A 140 -1.20 8.11 -1.83
CA ALA A 140 -2.51 8.74 -2.00
C ALA A 140 -2.92 9.52 -0.75
N GLU A 141 -2.76 8.97 0.44
CA GLU A 141 -3.04 9.64 1.72
C GLU A 141 -2.12 10.84 1.96
N LYS A 142 -0.84 10.74 1.58
CA LYS A 142 0.13 11.85 1.65
C LYS A 142 -0.28 13.01 0.76
N ILE A 143 -0.73 12.73 -0.47
CA ILE A 143 -1.25 13.76 -1.38
C ILE A 143 -2.53 14.37 -0.80
N ALA A 144 -3.47 13.56 -0.32
CA ALA A 144 -4.71 14.03 0.27
C ALA A 144 -4.45 14.99 1.45
N ALA A 145 -3.58 14.63 2.37
CA ALA A 145 -3.18 15.48 3.50
C ALA A 145 -2.50 16.80 3.06
N GLN A 146 -1.78 16.81 1.93
CA GLN A 146 -1.23 18.03 1.36
C GLN A 146 -2.31 18.95 0.76
N LEU A 147 -3.32 18.36 0.12
CA LEU A 147 -4.45 19.11 -0.44
C LEU A 147 -5.30 19.75 0.68
N GLU A 148 -5.53 19.06 1.78
CA GLU A 148 -6.19 19.61 2.97
C GLU A 148 -5.44 20.81 3.57
N LYS A 149 -4.10 20.76 3.52
CA LYS A 149 -3.21 21.87 3.90
C LYS A 149 -3.13 22.98 2.83
N ARG A 150 -4.01 22.97 1.83
CA ARG A 150 -4.09 23.96 0.74
C ARG A 150 -2.80 24.07 -0.11
N ILE A 151 -2.01 23.02 -0.21
CA ILE A 151 -0.87 22.98 -1.13
C ILE A 151 -1.41 22.85 -2.55
N ALA A 152 -0.81 23.57 -3.51
CA ALA A 152 -1.19 23.50 -4.91
C ALA A 152 -1.11 22.04 -5.43
N PHE A 153 -2.21 21.53 -5.95
CA PHE A 153 -2.36 20.12 -6.35
C PHE A 153 -1.30 19.68 -7.36
N ARG A 154 -0.91 20.56 -8.32
CA ARG A 154 0.14 20.25 -9.30
C ARG A 154 1.49 20.02 -8.64
N ARG A 155 1.80 20.79 -7.58
CA ARG A 155 3.05 20.62 -6.81
C ARG A 155 3.01 19.32 -6.00
N ALA A 156 1.88 19.02 -5.37
CA ALA A 156 1.69 17.79 -4.61
C ALA A 156 1.84 16.54 -5.49
N MET A 157 1.19 16.52 -6.67
CA MET A 157 1.30 15.42 -7.62
C MET A 157 2.73 15.24 -8.13
N ARG A 158 3.40 16.32 -8.56
CA ARG A 158 4.77 16.26 -9.07
C ARG A 158 5.73 15.72 -8.03
N LYS A 159 5.64 16.22 -6.79
CA LYS A 159 6.48 15.76 -5.68
C LYS A 159 6.30 14.26 -5.41
N ALA A 160 5.06 13.77 -5.38
CA ALA A 160 4.79 12.34 -5.17
C ALA A 160 5.37 11.47 -6.30
N VAL A 161 5.27 11.94 -7.55
CA VAL A 161 5.84 11.24 -8.72
C VAL A 161 7.36 11.17 -8.63
N GLU A 162 8.02 12.29 -8.37
CA GLU A 162 9.49 12.37 -8.23
C GLU A 162 10.00 11.49 -7.07
N GLU A 163 9.31 11.51 -5.92
CA GLU A 163 9.66 10.66 -4.78
C GLU A 163 9.57 9.17 -5.14
N SER A 164 8.45 8.71 -5.69
CA SER A 164 8.28 7.28 -6.01
C SER A 164 9.29 6.79 -7.05
N LEU A 165 9.62 7.58 -8.06
CA LEU A 165 10.64 7.23 -9.05
C LEU A 165 12.05 7.17 -8.44
N ARG A 166 12.38 8.09 -7.53
CA ARG A 166 13.67 8.08 -6.79
C ARG A 166 13.85 6.79 -5.99
N PHE A 167 12.77 6.27 -5.41
CA PHE A 167 12.80 5.02 -4.62
C PHE A 167 12.72 3.74 -5.47
N GLY A 168 12.67 3.87 -6.80
CA GLY A 168 12.80 2.75 -7.73
C GLY A 168 11.48 2.26 -8.36
N ALA A 169 10.42 3.07 -8.35
CA ALA A 169 9.25 2.78 -9.17
C ALA A 169 9.60 2.85 -10.65
N GLN A 170 9.16 1.89 -11.46
CA GLN A 170 9.34 1.90 -12.91
C GLN A 170 8.33 2.81 -13.62
N GLY A 171 7.24 3.11 -12.94
CA GLY A 171 6.26 4.08 -13.40
C GLY A 171 5.20 4.38 -12.36
N ILE A 172 4.67 5.58 -12.45
CA ILE A 172 3.63 6.07 -11.55
C ILE A 172 2.63 6.92 -12.30
N LYS A 173 1.34 6.74 -11.97
CA LYS A 173 0.25 7.61 -12.40
C LYS A 173 -0.49 8.12 -11.17
N VAL A 174 -0.65 9.42 -11.10
CA VAL A 174 -1.47 10.11 -10.10
C VAL A 174 -2.61 10.79 -10.80
N LYS A 175 -3.85 10.57 -10.34
CA LYS A 175 -5.05 11.28 -10.83
C LYS A 175 -5.73 11.95 -9.64
N VAL A 176 -6.01 13.23 -9.79
CA VAL A 176 -6.74 14.02 -8.80
C VAL A 176 -8.01 14.55 -9.46
N SER A 177 -9.14 14.41 -8.80
CA SER A 177 -10.45 14.79 -9.34
C SER A 177 -11.32 15.47 -8.28
N GLY A 178 -12.01 16.53 -8.70
CA GLY A 178 -12.86 17.35 -7.83
C GLY A 178 -12.74 18.83 -8.14
N ARG A 179 -13.12 19.69 -7.20
CA ARG A 179 -13.00 21.16 -7.29
C ARG A 179 -11.57 21.59 -7.00
N LEU A 180 -10.69 21.42 -8.00
CA LEU A 180 -9.26 21.70 -7.85
C LEU A 180 -9.02 23.20 -7.61
N ASN A 181 -8.27 23.52 -6.56
CA ASN A 181 -8.03 24.90 -6.08
C ASN A 181 -9.31 25.69 -5.77
N GLY A 182 -10.41 25.05 -5.43
CA GLY A 182 -11.68 25.70 -5.13
C GLY A 182 -12.47 26.17 -6.36
N ALA A 183 -12.12 25.74 -7.57
CA ALA A 183 -12.87 26.07 -8.79
C ALA A 183 -14.32 25.58 -8.67
N GLU A 184 -15.28 26.36 -9.22
CA GLU A 184 -16.71 25.99 -9.20
C GLU A 184 -16.98 24.71 -9.95
N ILE A 185 -16.35 24.55 -11.12
CA ILE A 185 -16.50 23.36 -11.97
C ILE A 185 -15.44 22.32 -11.56
N ALA A 186 -15.92 21.13 -11.24
CA ALA A 186 -15.05 20.00 -10.95
C ALA A 186 -14.36 19.53 -12.23
N ARG A 187 -13.08 19.21 -12.10
CA ARG A 187 -12.29 18.61 -13.19
C ARG A 187 -11.35 17.55 -12.66
N SER A 188 -10.80 16.77 -13.57
CA SER A 188 -9.76 15.79 -13.22
C SER A 188 -8.47 16.12 -13.95
N GLU A 189 -7.37 16.13 -13.20
CA GLU A 189 -6.01 16.23 -13.75
C GLU A 189 -5.22 14.99 -13.36
N TRP A 190 -4.34 14.55 -14.26
CA TRP A 190 -3.49 13.39 -14.00
C TRP A 190 -2.07 13.65 -14.46
N HIS A 191 -1.14 12.98 -13.81
CA HIS A 191 0.27 12.98 -14.18
C HIS A 191 0.76 11.55 -14.25
N LEU A 192 1.42 11.19 -15.37
CA LEU A 192 2.00 9.88 -15.62
C LEU A 192 3.47 10.07 -15.93
N GLN A 193 4.32 9.28 -15.30
CA GLN A 193 5.74 9.21 -15.59
C GLN A 193 6.21 7.75 -15.52
N GLY A 194 7.05 7.35 -16.47
CA GLY A 194 7.47 5.97 -16.65
C GLY A 194 6.41 5.11 -17.34
N GLN A 195 6.51 3.79 -17.18
CA GLN A 195 5.61 2.81 -17.80
C GLN A 195 4.53 2.36 -16.81
N LEU A 196 3.31 2.11 -17.30
CA LEU A 196 2.23 1.58 -16.48
C LEU A 196 1.40 0.56 -17.30
N PRO A 197 1.85 -0.69 -17.39
CA PRO A 197 1.19 -1.73 -18.19
C PRO A 197 -0.01 -2.31 -17.43
N LEU A 198 -1.16 -1.63 -17.46
CA LEU A 198 -2.36 -2.03 -16.71
C LEU A 198 -2.95 -3.37 -17.17
N HIS A 199 -2.79 -3.71 -18.45
CA HIS A 199 -3.31 -4.95 -19.03
C HIS A 199 -2.38 -6.16 -18.87
N THR A 200 -1.13 -5.95 -18.48
CA THR A 200 -0.14 -7.01 -18.24
C THR A 200 -0.38 -7.64 -16.87
N LEU A 201 -0.76 -8.91 -16.84
CA LEU A 201 -1.11 -9.62 -15.62
C LEU A 201 0.09 -9.81 -14.69
N ARG A 202 1.27 -10.10 -15.25
CA ARG A 202 2.53 -10.29 -14.50
C ARG A 202 3.10 -9.00 -13.89
N ALA A 203 2.61 -7.83 -14.31
CA ALA A 203 3.07 -6.55 -13.79
C ALA A 203 2.61 -6.35 -12.34
N ASP A 204 3.53 -6.03 -11.43
CA ASP A 204 3.21 -5.67 -10.05
C ASP A 204 2.79 -4.20 -9.99
N ILE A 205 1.48 -4.00 -10.00
CA ILE A 205 0.88 -2.68 -9.89
C ILE A 205 0.17 -2.56 -8.56
N ASP A 206 0.60 -1.59 -7.76
CA ASP A 206 -0.07 -1.19 -6.54
C ASP A 206 -1.05 -0.06 -6.83
N TYR A 207 -2.16 -0.04 -6.09
CA TYR A 207 -3.24 0.94 -6.26
C TYR A 207 -3.65 1.53 -4.92
N GLY A 208 -3.75 2.84 -4.85
CA GLY A 208 -4.22 3.57 -3.68
C GLY A 208 -5.32 4.56 -4.02
N LEU A 209 -6.29 4.67 -3.12
CA LEU A 209 -7.38 5.64 -3.17
C LEU A 209 -7.43 6.40 -1.85
N ALA A 210 -7.47 7.72 -1.92
CA ALA A 210 -7.68 8.58 -0.78
C ALA A 210 -8.59 9.75 -1.15
N GLU A 211 -9.29 10.28 -0.16
CA GLU A 211 -10.17 11.44 -0.29
C GLU A 211 -9.66 12.55 0.62
N ALA A 212 -9.47 13.74 0.04
CA ALA A 212 -9.11 14.93 0.78
C ALA A 212 -10.37 15.76 1.07
N GLN A 213 -10.63 16.04 2.34
CA GLN A 213 -11.72 16.89 2.78
C GLN A 213 -11.28 18.34 2.72
N THR A 214 -11.79 19.08 1.75
CA THR A 214 -11.49 20.52 1.63
C THR A 214 -12.69 21.38 1.97
N THR A 215 -12.48 22.66 2.21
CA THR A 215 -13.57 23.61 2.46
C THR A 215 -14.55 23.75 1.30
N PHE A 216 -14.12 23.38 0.08
CA PHE A 216 -14.93 23.43 -1.14
C PHE A 216 -15.54 22.08 -1.55
N GLY A 217 -15.35 21.04 -0.74
CA GLY A 217 -15.83 19.69 -0.99
C GLY A 217 -14.72 18.64 -1.00
N GLN A 218 -15.06 17.43 -1.41
CA GLN A 218 -14.12 16.31 -1.45
C GLN A 218 -13.33 16.30 -2.76
N ILE A 219 -12.04 16.00 -2.65
CA ILE A 219 -11.15 15.78 -3.78
C ILE A 219 -10.66 14.32 -3.73
N GLY A 220 -11.00 13.54 -4.75
CA GLY A 220 -10.55 12.16 -4.87
C GLY A 220 -9.14 12.08 -5.45
N VAL A 221 -8.27 11.32 -4.81
CA VAL A 221 -6.89 11.04 -5.23
C VAL A 221 -6.76 9.56 -5.54
N LYS A 222 -6.33 9.22 -6.76
CA LYS A 222 -6.04 7.85 -7.18
C LYS A 222 -4.58 7.76 -7.59
N VAL A 223 -3.87 6.76 -7.08
CA VAL A 223 -2.46 6.52 -7.36
C VAL A 223 -2.26 5.10 -7.85
N TRP A 224 -1.47 4.93 -8.90
CA TRP A 224 -1.02 3.65 -9.42
C TRP A 224 0.51 3.67 -9.45
N ILE A 225 1.14 2.68 -8.86
CA ILE A 225 2.60 2.54 -8.84
C ILE A 225 2.96 1.20 -9.47
N TYR A 226 3.79 1.23 -10.48
CA TYR A 226 4.36 0.06 -11.11
C TYR A 226 5.75 -0.22 -10.55
N ARG A 227 5.91 -1.39 -9.91
CA ARG A 227 7.16 -1.79 -9.26
C ARG A 227 8.05 -2.66 -10.15
N GLY A 228 7.49 -3.29 -11.18
CA GLY A 228 8.18 -4.19 -12.09
C GLY A 228 7.35 -5.44 -12.41
N GLU A 229 7.97 -6.43 -13.03
CA GLU A 229 7.29 -7.68 -13.40
C GLU A 229 7.65 -8.80 -12.42
N ILE A 230 6.65 -9.63 -12.11
CA ILE A 230 6.79 -10.86 -11.32
C ILE A 230 6.69 -12.03 -12.29
N LEU A 231 7.81 -12.71 -12.53
CA LEU A 231 7.86 -13.85 -13.44
C LEU A 231 7.33 -15.12 -12.78
N ASP A 232 7.59 -15.31 -11.48
CA ASP A 232 7.14 -16.47 -10.71
C ASP A 232 6.03 -16.09 -9.72
N PRO A 233 4.75 -16.12 -10.15
CA PRO A 233 3.64 -15.68 -9.31
C PRO A 233 3.43 -16.56 -8.06
N LYS A 234 3.72 -17.86 -8.14
CA LYS A 234 3.61 -18.77 -7.00
C LYS A 234 4.61 -18.43 -5.89
N ALA A 235 5.85 -18.08 -6.25
CA ALA A 235 6.86 -17.64 -5.30
C ALA A 235 6.51 -16.29 -4.67
N ALA A 236 5.86 -15.38 -5.41
CA ALA A 236 5.40 -14.10 -4.90
C ALA A 236 4.28 -14.25 -3.86
N MET A 237 3.32 -15.15 -4.10
CA MET A 237 2.26 -15.45 -3.13
C MET A 237 2.78 -16.13 -1.86
N ALA A 238 3.77 -17.03 -1.99
CA ALA A 238 4.35 -17.73 -0.84
C ALA A 238 5.15 -16.80 0.11
N ARG A 239 5.67 -15.67 -0.41
CA ARG A 239 6.43 -14.69 0.38
C ARG A 239 5.56 -13.77 1.24
N GLY A 240 4.23 -13.81 1.08
CA GLY A 240 3.35 -12.84 1.72
C GLY A 240 3.54 -11.42 1.17
N THR A 241 2.52 -10.61 1.25
CA THR A 241 2.49 -9.26 0.67
C THR A 241 3.41 -8.22 1.34
N GLY A 242 4.35 -8.63 2.17
CA GLY A 242 5.19 -7.74 2.99
C GLY A 242 6.70 -7.78 2.76
N SER A 243 7.24 -8.71 1.97
CA SER A 243 8.70 -8.76 1.73
C SER A 243 9.06 -8.13 0.40
N ASP A 244 9.79 -7.03 0.43
CA ASP A 244 10.43 -6.44 -0.75
C ASP A 244 11.42 -7.43 -1.35
N PRO A 245 11.30 -7.84 -2.63
CA PRO A 245 12.17 -8.85 -3.24
C PRO A 245 13.62 -8.40 -3.43
N ILE A 246 13.93 -7.14 -3.11
CA ILE A 246 15.25 -6.54 -3.39
C ILE A 246 16.28 -6.80 -2.27
N ASN A 247 15.87 -7.25 -1.10
CA ASN A 247 16.78 -7.36 0.06
C ASN A 247 17.25 -8.77 0.41
N GLU A 248 16.66 -9.83 -0.16
CA GLU A 248 17.06 -11.21 0.18
C GLU A 248 18.33 -11.67 -0.52
N THR A 249 18.73 -11.06 -1.65
CA THR A 249 19.97 -11.44 -2.36
C THR A 249 21.27 -10.96 -1.70
N ARG A 250 21.20 -10.07 -0.68
CA ARG A 250 22.39 -9.56 0.01
C ARG A 250 22.65 -10.11 1.41
N VAL A 251 21.69 -10.79 2.01
CA VAL A 251 21.86 -11.33 3.38
C VAL A 251 22.40 -12.77 3.36
N GLY A 252 22.17 -13.52 2.27
CA GLY A 252 22.63 -14.92 2.16
C GLY A 252 24.12 -15.11 1.91
N GLU A 253 24.86 -14.07 1.48
CA GLU A 253 26.28 -14.19 1.14
C GLU A 253 27.27 -13.81 2.26
N ARG A 254 26.80 -13.29 3.40
CA ARG A 254 27.68 -12.90 4.50
C ARG A 254 27.91 -13.96 5.57
N GLU A 255 27.22 -15.08 5.56
CA GLU A 255 27.33 -16.09 6.65
C GLU A 255 28.20 -17.31 6.33
N ARG A 256 28.91 -17.37 5.22
CA ARG A 256 29.82 -18.50 4.94
C ARG A 256 31.24 -18.07 4.64
N ARG A 257 31.90 -17.42 5.61
CA ARG A 257 33.36 -17.45 5.69
C ARG A 257 33.75 -18.29 6.89
N PRO A 258 34.39 -19.47 6.70
CA PRO A 258 34.91 -20.26 7.81
C PRO A 258 36.03 -19.48 8.48
N ARG A 259 35.91 -19.26 9.77
CA ARG A 259 37.00 -18.76 10.61
C ARG A 259 38.11 -19.80 10.59
N THR A 260 39.17 -19.57 9.84
CA THR A 260 40.42 -20.30 9.95
C THR A 260 41.03 -19.97 11.31
N ARG A 261 41.06 -21.00 12.14
CA ARG A 261 41.76 -21.07 13.42
C ARG A 261 43.25 -20.95 13.11
N ARG A 262 43.85 -19.81 13.33
CA ARG A 262 45.30 -19.67 13.41
C ARG A 262 45.71 -20.25 14.75
N GLU A 263 46.33 -21.41 14.68
CA GLU A 263 47.07 -22.03 15.77
C GLU A 263 48.20 -21.07 16.16
N ARG A 264 48.23 -20.75 17.47
CA ARG A 264 49.39 -20.13 18.10
C ARG A 264 50.35 -21.27 18.43
N GLU A 265 51.35 -21.46 17.62
CA GLU A 265 52.56 -22.15 18.07
C GLU A 265 53.48 -21.16 18.73
N GLY A 266 53.98 -21.60 19.86
CA GLY A 266 54.88 -20.85 20.69
C GLY A 266 56.32 -20.83 20.13
N GLY A 267 57.04 -19.84 20.49
CA GLY A 267 58.46 -19.70 20.28
C GLY A 267 59.04 -18.86 21.39
N SER A 268 59.71 -19.54 22.24
CA SER A 268 60.44 -19.08 23.43
C SER A 268 61.67 -18.26 23.07
N ASP A 269 62.05 -17.43 24.00
CA ASP A 269 63.44 -17.12 24.41
C ASP A 269 64.22 -16.06 23.65
N GLY A 270 64.80 -15.12 24.43
CA GLY A 270 65.77 -14.13 23.94
C GLY A 270 65.95 -12.94 24.87
N ARG A 271 66.35 -13.19 26.15
CA ARG A 271 66.96 -12.13 26.97
C ARG A 271 68.21 -11.57 26.28
N ARG A 272 68.35 -10.28 26.21
CA ARG A 272 69.67 -9.57 26.28
C ARG A 272 69.52 -8.20 26.96
N PRO A 273 70.66 -7.70 27.54
CA PRO A 273 70.57 -6.86 28.71
C PRO A 273 70.79 -5.36 28.44
N ARG A 274 70.65 -4.59 29.52
CA ARG A 274 70.96 -3.17 29.67
C ARG A 274 72.39 -2.84 29.19
N GLY A 275 72.51 -1.73 28.52
CA GLY A 275 73.75 -0.95 28.35
C GLY A 275 73.44 0.49 28.73
N GLU A 276 74.06 0.92 29.86
CA GLU A 276 74.23 2.30 30.30
C GLU A 276 75.13 3.07 29.35
N ASN A 277 75.05 4.37 29.47
CA ASN A 277 76.00 5.46 29.25
C ASN A 277 75.65 6.40 28.14
N GLN A 278 75.52 7.52 28.48
CA GLN A 278 76.02 8.87 28.80
C GLN A 278 75.03 9.93 28.32
#